data_fe07af59176c7d0fc3dfd489e5a65ae1
#
_entry.id   fe07af59176c7d0fc3dfd489e5a65ae1
#
_cell.length_a   1.000
_cell.length_b   1.000
_cell.length_c   1.000
_cell.angle_alpha   90.00
_cell.angle_beta   90.00
_cell.angle_gamma   90.00
#
_symmetry.space_group_name_H-M   'P 1'
#
loop_
_entity.id
_entity.type
_entity.pdbx_description
1 polymer ?
#
loop_
_entity_poly.entity_id
_entity_poly.type
_entity_poly.pdbx_seq_one_letter_code
_entity_poly.pdbx_strand_id
1 'polypeptide(L)'
;MAANEADKLITSDDHEHPANLIPSLCAKFWTLGWVTGTGGGCSIRDDDLVYIAPSGVQKELMKNTDIYVLSLSAQNATFTDRTYLRAPPCHKPSQCTPLFLAAFTRRGAGCCIHTHSQWAVLVTLLLEQAAATHGGGNPKVFEINNIEQIKGFRRGWKKTGNLGYHDTLRIPVIENTPHEEDLTEYLEAAMEEYPDTYAVLVRRHGVYVWGDDVHKAKTQCESLDYLFQLAVEMKKLGIPWISDIPRVAPDRA
;
A
#
# COMPACT_ATOMS: atom_id res chain seq x y z
N MET A 1 37.93 9.13 -3.17
CA MET A 1 37.53 7.76 -2.75
C MET A 1 36.69 7.20 -3.88
N ALA A 2 37.05 6.05 -4.44
CA ALA A 2 36.21 5.40 -5.44
C ALA A 2 34.84 5.09 -4.78
N ALA A 3 33.73 5.47 -5.45
CA ALA A 3 32.40 5.09 -5.01
C ALA A 3 32.35 3.57 -4.91
N ASN A 4 31.83 3.07 -3.79
CA ASN A 4 31.59 1.64 -3.62
C ASN A 4 30.65 1.19 -4.78
N GLU A 5 30.93 0.04 -5.39
CA GLU A 5 30.07 -0.50 -6.47
C GLU A 5 28.59 -0.52 -6.09
N ALA A 6 28.27 -0.81 -4.82
CA ALA A 6 26.92 -0.78 -4.29
C ALA A 6 26.26 0.61 -4.35
N ASP A 7 27.02 1.69 -4.23
CA ASP A 7 26.49 3.06 -4.27
C ASP A 7 26.13 3.51 -5.69
N LYS A 8 26.63 2.83 -6.73
CA LYS A 8 26.20 3.07 -8.10
C LYS A 8 24.71 2.77 -8.30
N LEU A 9 24.15 1.83 -7.53
CA LEU A 9 22.73 1.47 -7.58
C LEU A 9 21.79 2.60 -7.14
N ILE A 10 22.29 3.60 -6.42
CA ILE A 10 21.50 4.71 -5.90
C ILE A 10 21.94 6.08 -6.41
N THR A 11 22.94 6.10 -7.30
CA THR A 11 23.49 7.34 -7.86
C THR A 11 22.92 7.55 -9.25
N SER A 12 22.05 8.54 -9.40
CA SER A 12 21.42 8.91 -10.67
C SER A 12 21.02 10.38 -10.63
N ASP A 13 21.16 11.07 -11.77
CA ASP A 13 20.65 12.42 -11.98
C ASP A 13 19.17 12.40 -12.42
N ASP A 14 18.62 11.23 -12.73
CA ASP A 14 17.22 11.06 -13.09
C ASP A 14 16.33 11.14 -11.84
N HIS A 15 15.41 12.09 -11.83
CA HIS A 15 14.45 12.27 -10.74
C HIS A 15 13.46 11.09 -10.61
N GLU A 16 13.22 10.35 -11.69
CA GLU A 16 12.35 9.16 -11.72
C GLU A 16 13.08 7.90 -11.28
N HIS A 17 14.42 7.95 -11.10
CA HIS A 17 15.16 6.82 -10.57
C HIS A 17 14.63 6.44 -9.17
N PRO A 18 14.37 5.15 -8.87
CA PRO A 18 13.75 4.72 -7.61
C PRO A 18 14.40 5.28 -6.34
N ALA A 19 15.73 5.36 -6.31
CA ALA A 19 16.46 5.90 -5.16
C ALA A 19 16.20 7.39 -4.91
N ASN A 20 15.89 8.18 -5.94
CA ASN A 20 15.52 9.60 -5.84
C ASN A 20 14.01 9.75 -5.60
N LEU A 21 13.21 8.90 -6.24
CA LEU A 21 11.76 8.99 -6.20
C LEU A 21 11.17 8.58 -4.84
N ILE A 22 11.70 7.53 -4.19
CA ILE A 22 11.22 7.08 -2.87
C ILE A 22 11.31 8.19 -1.81
N PRO A 23 12.44 8.90 -1.61
CA PRO A 23 12.52 10.02 -0.67
C PRO A 23 11.54 11.15 -1.01
N SER A 24 11.41 11.51 -2.29
CA SER A 24 10.48 12.55 -2.75
C SER A 24 9.01 12.18 -2.45
N LEU A 25 8.64 10.93 -2.69
CA LEU A 25 7.29 10.42 -2.37
C LEU A 25 7.04 10.39 -0.87
N CYS A 26 7.99 9.89 -0.10
CA CYS A 26 7.86 9.81 1.35
C CYS A 26 7.71 11.20 2.00
N ALA A 27 8.39 12.22 1.50
CA ALA A 27 8.20 13.61 1.93
C ALA A 27 6.77 14.10 1.65
N LYS A 28 6.21 13.77 0.47
CA LYS A 28 4.80 14.07 0.16
C LYS A 28 3.83 13.29 1.05
N PHE A 29 4.10 12.01 1.30
CA PHE A 29 3.28 11.16 2.17
C PHE A 29 3.27 11.67 3.61
N TRP A 30 4.40 12.21 4.09
CA TRP A 30 4.44 12.86 5.39
C TRP A 30 3.51 14.09 5.44
N THR A 31 3.52 14.93 4.41
CA THR A 31 2.62 16.10 4.31
C THR A 31 1.14 15.69 4.31
N LEU A 32 0.82 14.50 3.76
CA LEU A 32 -0.53 13.94 3.74
C LEU A 32 -0.92 13.24 5.06
N GLY A 33 0.01 13.11 6.02
CA GLY A 33 -0.22 12.38 7.27
C GLY A 33 -0.20 10.86 7.14
N TRP A 34 0.40 10.33 6.06
CA TRP A 34 0.43 8.90 5.78
C TRP A 34 1.61 8.15 6.41
N VAL A 35 2.70 8.85 6.67
CA VAL A 35 3.95 8.29 7.21
C VAL A 35 4.43 9.06 8.44
N THR A 36 3.52 9.39 9.33
CA THR A 36 3.76 10.16 10.55
C THR A 36 4.76 9.45 11.48
N GLY A 37 5.67 10.21 12.06
CA GLY A 37 6.75 9.68 12.90
C GLY A 37 7.76 8.90 12.05
N THR A 38 7.91 7.60 12.30
CA THR A 38 8.79 6.71 11.53
C THR A 38 8.03 5.60 10.80
N GLY A 39 6.69 5.60 10.91
CA GLY A 39 5.84 4.57 10.33
C GLY A 39 5.65 4.71 8.82
N GLY A 40 5.10 3.65 8.22
CA GLY A 40 4.85 3.58 6.79
C GLY A 40 6.10 3.54 5.92
N GLY A 41 5.93 3.57 4.62
CA GLY A 41 7.04 3.56 3.68
C GLY A 41 6.63 3.24 2.25
N CYS A 42 7.64 3.13 1.40
CA CYS A 42 7.47 2.86 -0.02
C CYS A 42 8.59 1.94 -0.51
N SER A 43 8.25 1.08 -1.45
CA SER A 43 9.20 0.26 -2.19
C SER A 43 8.87 0.27 -3.67
N ILE A 44 9.90 0.37 -4.52
CA ILE A 44 9.79 0.41 -5.97
C ILE A 44 10.64 -0.72 -6.54
N ARG A 45 10.07 -1.46 -7.49
CA ARG A 45 10.77 -2.48 -8.27
C ARG A 45 11.11 -1.93 -9.65
N ASP A 46 12.37 -2.07 -10.01
CA ASP A 46 12.88 -1.80 -11.35
C ASP A 46 13.53 -3.10 -11.87
N ASP A 47 12.82 -3.80 -12.74
CA ASP A 47 13.14 -5.17 -13.19
C ASP A 47 13.36 -6.14 -12.02
N ASP A 48 14.58 -6.58 -11.78
CA ASP A 48 14.97 -7.45 -10.67
C ASP A 48 15.40 -6.67 -9.41
N LEU A 49 15.68 -5.38 -9.54
CA LEU A 49 16.12 -4.55 -8.42
C LEU A 49 14.90 -4.04 -7.63
N VAL A 50 14.97 -4.16 -6.33
CA VAL A 50 13.95 -3.63 -5.41
C VAL A 50 14.59 -2.60 -4.49
N TYR A 51 14.09 -1.39 -4.55
CA TYR A 51 14.49 -0.23 -3.75
C TYR A 51 13.51 -0.05 -2.61
N ILE A 52 14.01 0.10 -1.38
CA ILE A 52 13.18 0.07 -0.19
C ILE A 52 13.59 1.19 0.77
N ALA A 53 12.61 1.96 1.24
CA ALA A 53 12.79 2.91 2.33
C ALA A 53 13.21 2.19 3.63
N PRO A 54 14.17 2.72 4.40
CA PRO A 54 14.61 2.12 5.66
C PRO A 54 13.55 2.20 6.76
N SER A 55 13.72 1.38 7.81
CA SER A 55 12.93 1.44 9.04
C SER A 55 13.46 2.49 10.02
N GLY A 56 12.56 3.03 10.85
CA GLY A 56 12.92 3.87 11.99
C GLY A 56 13.48 5.24 11.64
N VAL A 57 13.24 5.75 10.44
CA VAL A 57 13.67 7.08 9.98
C VAL A 57 12.49 8.03 9.81
N GLN A 58 12.75 9.31 10.00
CA GLN A 58 11.80 10.37 9.62
C GLN A 58 11.74 10.43 8.10
N LYS A 59 10.61 10.03 7.54
CA LYS A 59 10.45 9.80 6.10
C LYS A 59 10.62 11.06 5.26
N GLU A 60 10.28 12.22 5.81
CA GLU A 60 10.43 13.54 5.17
C GLU A 60 11.88 14.04 5.07
N LEU A 61 12.79 13.44 5.85
CA LEU A 61 14.21 13.80 5.88
C LEU A 61 15.10 12.80 5.14
N MET A 62 14.51 11.74 4.60
CA MET A 62 15.21 10.65 3.94
C MET A 62 15.91 11.11 2.65
N LYS A 63 17.07 10.53 2.37
CA LYS A 63 17.89 10.78 1.18
C LYS A 63 18.04 9.51 0.34
N ASN A 64 18.47 9.65 -0.90
CA ASN A 64 18.78 8.50 -1.76
C ASN A 64 19.84 7.57 -1.14
N THR A 65 20.79 8.14 -0.38
CA THR A 65 21.84 7.38 0.34
C THR A 65 21.29 6.50 1.46
N ASP A 66 20.02 6.64 1.83
CA ASP A 66 19.38 5.86 2.91
C ASP A 66 18.65 4.62 2.35
N ILE A 67 18.54 4.49 1.02
CA ILE A 67 17.77 3.46 0.35
C ILE A 67 18.49 2.11 0.38
N TYR A 68 17.76 1.06 0.76
CA TYR A 68 18.17 -0.34 0.61
C TYR A 68 17.90 -0.82 -0.80
N VAL A 69 18.78 -1.66 -1.34
CA VAL A 69 18.57 -2.31 -2.64
C VAL A 69 18.84 -3.80 -2.51
N LEU A 70 17.94 -4.61 -3.06
CA LEU A 70 18.10 -6.06 -3.16
C LEU A 70 17.73 -6.56 -4.57
N SER A 71 18.18 -7.76 -4.93
CA SER A 71 17.72 -8.49 -6.11
C SER A 71 16.51 -9.33 -5.72
N LEU A 72 15.39 -9.20 -6.43
CA LEU A 72 14.18 -9.97 -6.16
C LEU A 72 14.38 -11.47 -6.40
N SER A 73 15.05 -11.83 -7.48
CA SER A 73 15.32 -13.22 -7.85
C SER A 73 16.29 -13.95 -6.91
N ALA A 74 17.11 -13.18 -6.17
CA ALA A 74 18.05 -13.74 -5.20
C ALA A 74 17.44 -14.00 -3.82
N GLN A 75 16.18 -13.63 -3.57
CA GLN A 75 15.53 -13.86 -2.29
C GLN A 75 14.95 -15.29 -2.19
N ASN A 76 14.93 -15.82 -0.97
CA ASN A 76 14.24 -17.08 -0.69
C ASN A 76 12.71 -16.89 -0.74
N ALA A 77 11.96 -18.01 -0.86
CA ALA A 77 10.51 -17.98 -1.00
C ALA A 77 9.77 -17.40 0.23
N THR A 78 10.39 -17.42 1.40
CA THR A 78 9.80 -16.93 2.66
C THR A 78 10.24 -15.51 3.00
N PHE A 79 11.20 -14.95 2.26
CA PHE A 79 11.79 -13.62 2.49
C PHE A 79 12.35 -13.40 3.91
N THR A 80 12.66 -14.48 4.62
CA THR A 80 13.22 -14.42 6.00
C THR A 80 14.69 -14.08 5.99
N ASP A 81 15.46 -14.69 5.06
CA ASP A 81 16.88 -14.41 4.86
C ASP A 81 17.06 -13.50 3.66
N ARG A 82 17.24 -12.21 3.92
CA ARG A 82 17.31 -11.20 2.88
C ARG A 82 18.75 -10.81 2.57
N THR A 83 19.13 -10.99 1.33
CA THR A 83 20.44 -10.56 0.83
C THR A 83 20.31 -9.22 0.13
N TYR A 84 20.95 -8.21 0.72
CA TYR A 84 20.97 -6.85 0.15
C TYR A 84 22.20 -6.65 -0.73
N LEU A 85 21.99 -6.10 -1.94
CA LEU A 85 23.06 -5.61 -2.83
C LEU A 85 23.64 -4.30 -2.27
N ARG A 86 22.78 -3.51 -1.61
CA ARG A 86 23.17 -2.30 -0.90
C ARG A 86 22.38 -2.17 0.41
N ALA A 87 23.12 -1.94 1.49
CA ALA A 87 22.58 -1.68 2.82
C ALA A 87 23.27 -0.44 3.43
N PRO A 88 22.52 0.66 3.71
CA PRO A 88 23.11 1.81 4.38
C PRO A 88 23.54 1.48 5.81
N PRO A 89 24.74 1.88 6.24
CA PRO A 89 25.31 1.42 7.52
C PRO A 89 24.60 2.00 8.76
N CYS A 90 23.88 3.12 8.59
CA CYS A 90 23.27 3.87 9.69
C CYS A 90 21.80 3.53 9.94
N HIS A 91 21.19 2.68 9.13
CA HIS A 91 19.76 2.40 9.19
C HIS A 91 19.48 0.90 9.33
N LYS A 92 18.26 0.58 9.79
CA LYS A 92 17.76 -0.79 9.84
C LYS A 92 16.92 -1.08 8.58
N PRO A 93 16.95 -2.33 8.07
CA PRO A 93 16.03 -2.76 7.02
C PRO A 93 14.58 -2.56 7.44
N SER A 94 13.71 -2.27 6.49
CA SER A 94 12.28 -2.16 6.73
C SER A 94 11.69 -3.51 7.15
N GLN A 95 10.87 -3.51 8.19
CA GLN A 95 10.07 -4.67 8.59
C GLN A 95 8.97 -4.97 7.57
N CYS A 96 8.57 -3.98 6.75
CA CYS A 96 7.64 -4.18 5.62
C CYS A 96 8.26 -4.91 4.43
N THR A 97 9.58 -5.17 4.43
CA THR A 97 10.27 -5.76 3.27
C THR A 97 9.57 -7.01 2.75
N PRO A 98 9.23 -8.04 3.56
CA PRO A 98 8.58 -9.25 3.02
C PRO A 98 7.18 -8.96 2.44
N LEU A 99 6.43 -7.99 2.99
CA LEU A 99 5.13 -7.60 2.46
C LEU A 99 5.25 -6.89 1.10
N PHE A 100 6.27 -6.04 0.92
CA PHE A 100 6.57 -5.44 -0.38
C PHE A 100 6.96 -6.51 -1.40
N LEU A 101 7.83 -7.46 -1.02
CA LEU A 101 8.24 -8.56 -1.88
C LEU A 101 7.04 -9.46 -2.26
N ALA A 102 6.09 -9.69 -1.35
CA ALA A 102 4.86 -10.41 -1.63
C ALA A 102 4.03 -9.70 -2.73
N ALA A 103 3.89 -8.36 -2.67
CA ALA A 103 3.22 -7.61 -3.73
C ALA A 103 3.94 -7.74 -5.08
N PHE A 104 5.26 -7.71 -5.11
CA PHE A 104 6.05 -7.83 -6.34
C PHE A 104 5.98 -9.23 -6.94
N THR A 105 6.07 -10.27 -6.12
CA THR A 105 6.07 -11.66 -6.59
C THR A 105 4.68 -12.18 -6.91
N ARG A 106 3.68 -11.89 -6.07
CA ARG A 106 2.31 -12.40 -6.22
C ARG A 106 1.47 -11.61 -7.23
N ARG A 107 1.76 -10.32 -7.41
CA ARG A 107 0.98 -9.42 -8.27
C ARG A 107 1.77 -8.82 -9.42
N GLY A 108 3.07 -9.06 -9.50
CA GLY A 108 3.92 -8.41 -10.49
C GLY A 108 3.95 -6.89 -10.34
N ALA A 109 3.65 -6.38 -9.14
CA ALA A 109 3.60 -4.96 -8.89
C ALA A 109 4.96 -4.29 -9.17
N GLY A 110 4.92 -3.04 -9.61
CA GLY A 110 6.11 -2.20 -9.77
C GLY A 110 6.35 -1.28 -8.56
N CYS A 111 5.31 -1.05 -7.75
CA CYS A 111 5.42 -0.24 -6.54
C CYS A 111 4.44 -0.74 -5.48
N CYS A 112 4.88 -0.66 -4.21
CA CYS A 112 4.03 -0.90 -3.05
C CYS A 112 4.25 0.21 -2.02
N ILE A 113 3.14 0.79 -1.54
CA ILE A 113 3.10 1.88 -0.57
C ILE A 113 2.41 1.34 0.69
N HIS A 114 3.01 1.60 1.86
CA HIS A 114 2.42 1.33 3.16
C HIS A 114 2.17 2.64 3.90
N THR A 115 0.94 2.88 4.33
CA THR A 115 0.58 4.09 5.06
C THR A 115 -0.01 3.77 6.43
N HIS A 116 0.24 4.66 7.39
CA HIS A 116 -0.41 4.72 8.69
C HIS A 116 -1.49 5.81 8.72
N SER A 117 -2.20 6.00 7.62
CA SER A 117 -3.29 6.97 7.53
C SER A 117 -4.29 6.78 8.66
N GLN A 118 -4.64 7.87 9.35
CA GLN A 118 -5.67 7.86 10.40
C GLN A 118 -7.02 7.40 9.86
N TRP A 119 -7.33 7.72 8.61
CA TRP A 119 -8.58 7.32 7.97
C TRP A 119 -8.66 5.81 7.75
N ALA A 120 -7.55 5.19 7.35
CA ALA A 120 -7.46 3.72 7.25
C ALA A 120 -7.71 3.06 8.62
N VAL A 121 -7.09 3.58 9.68
CA VAL A 121 -7.30 3.08 11.06
C VAL A 121 -8.77 3.24 11.47
N LEU A 122 -9.34 4.44 11.28
CA LEU A 122 -10.73 4.73 11.69
C LEU A 122 -11.75 3.85 10.96
N VAL A 123 -11.56 3.58 9.67
CA VAL A 123 -12.44 2.67 8.93
C VAL A 123 -12.43 1.27 9.55
N THR A 124 -11.26 0.74 9.94
CA THR A 124 -11.20 -0.58 10.59
C THR A 124 -11.89 -0.60 11.95
N LEU A 125 -11.82 0.50 12.72
CA LEU A 125 -12.53 0.65 13.99
C LEU A 125 -14.06 0.72 13.80
N LEU A 126 -14.52 1.40 12.75
CA LEU A 126 -15.95 1.45 12.41
C LEU A 126 -16.49 0.08 11.98
N LEU A 127 -15.68 -0.72 11.28
CA LEU A 127 -16.02 -2.11 10.96
C LEU A 127 -16.17 -2.97 12.23
N GLU A 128 -15.25 -2.84 13.19
CA GLU A 128 -15.35 -3.51 14.49
C GLU A 128 -16.62 -3.10 15.27
N GLN A 129 -16.90 -1.81 15.30
CA GLN A 129 -18.10 -1.29 15.97
C GLN A 129 -19.39 -1.85 15.34
N ALA A 130 -19.45 -1.93 14.01
CA ALA A 130 -20.60 -2.51 13.32
C ALA A 130 -20.78 -4.00 13.66
N ALA A 131 -19.70 -4.77 13.77
CA ALA A 131 -19.74 -6.16 14.18
C ALA A 131 -20.28 -6.34 15.62
N ALA A 132 -19.79 -5.53 16.55
CA ALA A 132 -20.20 -5.59 17.95
C ALA A 132 -21.71 -5.31 18.14
N THR A 133 -22.28 -4.42 17.32
CA THR A 133 -23.72 -4.08 17.37
C THR A 133 -24.62 -5.13 16.74
N HIS A 134 -24.12 -5.95 15.81
CA HIS A 134 -24.92 -6.94 15.09
C HIS A 134 -24.64 -8.40 15.52
N GLY A 135 -23.79 -8.62 16.52
CA GLY A 135 -23.48 -9.95 17.06
C GLY A 135 -22.70 -10.87 16.11
N GLY A 136 -22.01 -10.30 15.12
CA GLY A 136 -21.16 -11.00 14.15
C GLY A 136 -19.67 -10.93 14.48
N GLY A 137 -18.85 -11.77 13.81
CA GLY A 137 -17.39 -11.64 13.85
C GLY A 137 -16.91 -10.34 13.16
N ASN A 138 -15.66 -9.95 13.39
CA ASN A 138 -15.07 -8.77 12.77
C ASN A 138 -15.16 -8.85 11.23
N PRO A 139 -15.72 -7.84 10.55
CA PRO A 139 -15.79 -7.82 9.11
C PRO A 139 -14.37 -7.87 8.50
N LYS A 140 -14.21 -8.74 7.51
CA LYS A 140 -12.95 -8.95 6.81
C LYS A 140 -12.79 -8.12 5.54
N VAL A 141 -13.78 -7.28 5.22
CA VAL A 141 -13.80 -6.48 3.99
C VAL A 141 -14.41 -5.11 4.27
N PHE A 142 -13.75 -4.08 3.79
CA PHE A 142 -14.32 -2.75 3.62
C PHE A 142 -14.95 -2.67 2.23
N GLU A 143 -16.21 -2.23 2.15
CA GLU A 143 -16.94 -2.07 0.90
C GLU A 143 -17.56 -0.67 0.82
N ILE A 144 -17.46 -0.05 -0.37
CA ILE A 144 -18.10 1.23 -0.68
C ILE A 144 -18.50 1.28 -2.16
N ASN A 145 -19.66 1.89 -2.47
CA ASN A 145 -20.12 2.04 -3.85
C ASN A 145 -20.68 3.43 -4.14
N ASN A 146 -20.96 3.69 -5.42
CA ASN A 146 -21.61 4.91 -5.93
C ASN A 146 -20.86 6.20 -5.56
N ILE A 147 -19.54 6.13 -5.48
CA ILE A 147 -18.65 7.28 -5.25
C ILE A 147 -17.71 7.42 -6.45
N GLU A 148 -17.61 8.63 -7.01
CA GLU A 148 -16.82 8.89 -8.22
C GLU A 148 -15.36 8.45 -8.09
N GLN A 149 -14.76 8.59 -6.91
CA GLN A 149 -13.35 8.27 -6.67
C GLN A 149 -13.01 6.77 -6.83
N ILE A 150 -14.00 5.89 -6.85
CA ILE A 150 -13.83 4.45 -7.14
C ILE A 150 -13.19 4.23 -8.53
N LYS A 151 -13.44 5.11 -9.48
CA LYS A 151 -12.83 5.08 -10.83
C LYS A 151 -11.29 5.19 -10.81
N GLY A 152 -10.69 5.61 -9.72
CA GLY A 152 -9.23 5.62 -9.52
C GLY A 152 -8.61 4.23 -9.41
N PHE A 153 -9.41 3.18 -9.23
CA PHE A 153 -8.95 1.79 -9.06
C PHE A 153 -9.04 0.98 -10.34
N ARG A 154 -8.02 0.14 -10.56
CA ARG A 154 -8.08 -0.93 -11.57
C ARG A 154 -9.19 -1.92 -11.23
N ARG A 155 -9.79 -2.49 -12.26
CA ARG A 155 -10.88 -3.47 -12.15
C ARG A 155 -10.43 -4.79 -11.52
N GLY A 156 -9.16 -5.10 -11.56
CA GLY A 156 -8.56 -6.29 -10.96
C GLY A 156 -7.24 -6.70 -11.62
N TRP A 157 -6.53 -7.59 -10.96
CA TRP A 157 -5.27 -8.13 -11.46
C TRP A 157 -5.49 -8.87 -12.78
N LYS A 158 -4.62 -8.57 -13.77
CA LYS A 158 -4.72 -9.06 -15.14
C LYS A 158 -6.03 -8.68 -15.89
N LYS A 159 -6.82 -7.77 -15.32
CA LYS A 159 -8.01 -7.21 -15.98
C LYS A 159 -7.71 -5.84 -16.57
N THR A 160 -8.41 -5.49 -17.65
CA THR A 160 -8.26 -4.20 -18.31
C THR A 160 -9.24 -3.18 -17.75
N GLY A 161 -8.85 -1.90 -17.76
CA GLY A 161 -9.69 -0.78 -17.36
C GLY A 161 -9.78 -0.58 -15.84
N ASN A 162 -10.53 0.43 -15.46
CA ASN A 162 -10.81 0.79 -14.06
C ASN A 162 -12.23 0.39 -13.67
N LEU A 163 -12.52 0.41 -12.38
CA LEU A 163 -13.87 0.31 -11.84
C LEU A 163 -14.73 1.46 -12.37
N GLY A 164 -16.01 1.21 -12.57
CA GLY A 164 -17.01 2.21 -12.92
C GLY A 164 -17.64 2.83 -11.67
N TYR A 165 -18.37 3.92 -11.87
CA TYR A 165 -19.09 4.63 -10.81
C TYR A 165 -20.07 3.73 -10.02
N HIS A 166 -20.73 2.80 -10.70
CA HIS A 166 -21.69 1.88 -10.09
C HIS A 166 -21.08 0.58 -9.54
N ASP A 167 -19.77 0.38 -9.70
CA ASP A 167 -19.09 -0.77 -9.15
C ASP A 167 -18.90 -0.61 -7.62
N THR A 168 -18.76 -1.72 -6.94
CA THR A 168 -18.41 -1.74 -5.51
C THR A 168 -16.92 -1.99 -5.36
N LEU A 169 -16.22 -1.05 -4.73
CA LEU A 169 -14.85 -1.26 -4.30
C LEU A 169 -14.83 -2.14 -3.04
N ARG A 170 -13.98 -3.16 -3.05
CA ARG A 170 -13.79 -4.12 -1.95
C ARG A 170 -12.32 -4.16 -1.55
N ILE A 171 -12.04 -3.89 -0.28
CA ILE A 171 -10.68 -3.93 0.26
C ILE A 171 -10.68 -4.91 1.46
N PRO A 172 -9.93 -6.02 1.37
CA PRO A 172 -9.83 -6.97 2.48
C PRO A 172 -9.14 -6.36 3.70
N VAL A 173 -9.51 -6.85 4.88
CA VAL A 173 -8.97 -6.44 6.18
C VAL A 173 -8.36 -7.64 6.87
N ILE A 174 -7.08 -7.55 7.20
CA ILE A 174 -6.37 -8.55 8.00
C ILE A 174 -6.14 -8.05 9.43
N GLU A 175 -5.96 -8.98 10.37
CA GLU A 175 -5.64 -8.64 11.75
C GLU A 175 -4.20 -8.15 11.86
N ASN A 176 -3.94 -7.25 12.82
CA ASN A 176 -2.60 -6.76 13.10
C ASN A 176 -1.81 -7.76 13.95
N THR A 177 -0.49 -7.71 13.86
CA THR A 177 0.45 -8.54 14.60
C THR A 177 1.43 -7.69 15.40
N PRO A 178 2.05 -8.23 16.47
CA PRO A 178 3.07 -7.50 17.24
C PRO A 178 4.32 -7.11 16.42
N HIS A 179 4.68 -7.92 15.42
CA HIS A 179 5.78 -7.65 14.50
C HIS A 179 5.25 -7.57 13.09
N GLU A 180 5.64 -6.53 12.35
CA GLU A 180 5.09 -6.26 11.03
C GLU A 180 5.43 -7.35 10.00
N GLU A 181 6.58 -7.99 10.13
CA GLU A 181 6.98 -9.12 9.25
C GLU A 181 5.99 -10.30 9.33
N ASP A 182 5.36 -10.51 10.49
CA ASP A 182 4.40 -11.60 10.71
C ASP A 182 3.08 -11.39 9.95
N LEU A 183 2.83 -10.18 9.42
CA LEU A 183 1.68 -9.89 8.56
C LEU A 183 1.79 -10.55 7.18
N THR A 184 2.96 -11.02 6.78
CA THR A 184 3.23 -11.46 5.40
C THR A 184 2.28 -12.58 4.96
N GLU A 185 2.13 -13.63 5.76
CA GLU A 185 1.26 -14.76 5.45
C GLU A 185 -0.22 -14.34 5.35
N TYR A 186 -0.67 -13.44 6.23
CA TYR A 186 -2.04 -12.91 6.19
C TYR A 186 -2.28 -12.03 4.96
N LEU A 187 -1.27 -11.22 4.58
CA LEU A 187 -1.33 -10.41 3.36
C LEU A 187 -1.42 -11.29 2.11
N GLU A 188 -0.59 -12.33 2.04
CA GLU A 188 -0.60 -13.29 0.92
C GLU A 188 -1.93 -14.03 0.83
N ALA A 189 -2.46 -14.51 1.96
CA ALA A 189 -3.76 -15.17 2.01
C ALA A 189 -4.89 -14.24 1.55
N ALA A 190 -4.87 -12.97 1.97
CA ALA A 190 -5.85 -11.97 1.53
C ALA A 190 -5.71 -11.66 0.02
N MET A 191 -4.50 -11.65 -0.51
CA MET A 191 -4.30 -11.53 -1.96
C MET A 191 -4.90 -12.71 -2.71
N GLU A 192 -4.76 -13.95 -2.21
CA GLU A 192 -5.31 -15.14 -2.85
C GLU A 192 -6.85 -15.15 -2.80
N GLU A 193 -7.44 -14.83 -1.64
CA GLU A 193 -8.89 -14.77 -1.45
C GLU A 193 -9.54 -13.63 -2.27
N TYR A 194 -8.82 -12.51 -2.44
CA TYR A 194 -9.28 -11.32 -3.18
C TYR A 194 -8.36 -11.00 -4.36
N PRO A 195 -8.38 -11.80 -5.44
CA PRO A 195 -7.41 -11.67 -6.53
C PRO A 195 -7.47 -10.33 -7.27
N ASP A 196 -8.58 -9.62 -7.18
CA ASP A 196 -8.80 -8.33 -7.85
C ASP A 196 -8.41 -7.13 -6.99
N THR A 197 -8.04 -7.34 -5.72
CA THR A 197 -7.64 -6.23 -4.85
C THR A 197 -6.26 -5.65 -5.23
N TYR A 198 -6.12 -4.35 -5.05
CA TYR A 198 -4.84 -3.62 -5.11
C TYR A 198 -4.45 -3.04 -3.76
N ALA A 199 -5.15 -3.42 -2.70
CA ALA A 199 -4.83 -3.00 -1.34
C ALA A 199 -5.30 -4.02 -0.31
N VAL A 200 -4.66 -3.98 0.88
CA VAL A 200 -5.07 -4.72 2.07
C VAL A 200 -4.99 -3.79 3.26
N LEU A 201 -6.10 -3.62 3.97
CA LEU A 201 -6.17 -2.93 5.26
C LEU A 201 -5.62 -3.84 6.36
N VAL A 202 -4.81 -3.27 7.23
CA VAL A 202 -4.39 -3.91 8.49
C VAL A 202 -5.14 -3.24 9.64
N ARG A 203 -5.87 -4.03 10.42
CA ARG A 203 -6.74 -3.54 11.49
C ARG A 203 -5.97 -2.70 12.50
N ARG A 204 -6.47 -1.48 12.79
CA ARG A 204 -5.89 -0.52 13.74
C ARG A 204 -4.43 -0.12 13.43
N HIS A 205 -3.99 -0.26 12.16
CA HIS A 205 -2.61 -0.02 11.76
C HIS A 205 -2.53 0.91 10.55
N GLY A 206 -3.06 0.48 9.41
CA GLY A 206 -2.94 1.21 8.17
C GLY A 206 -3.34 0.38 6.95
N VAL A 207 -2.69 0.63 5.82
CA VAL A 207 -2.99 -0.04 4.56
C VAL A 207 -1.73 -0.28 3.73
N TYR A 208 -1.67 -1.42 3.05
CA TYR A 208 -0.75 -1.70 1.96
C TYR A 208 -1.47 -1.51 0.64
N VAL A 209 -0.90 -0.72 -0.27
CA VAL A 209 -1.45 -0.42 -1.61
C VAL A 209 -0.37 -0.66 -2.65
N TRP A 210 -0.67 -1.36 -3.71
CA TRP A 210 0.29 -1.61 -4.80
C TRP A 210 -0.28 -1.21 -6.15
N GLY A 211 0.59 -1.14 -7.15
CA GLY A 211 0.23 -0.84 -8.53
C GLY A 211 1.26 -1.38 -9.50
N ASP A 212 0.88 -1.43 -10.78
CA ASP A 212 1.75 -1.91 -11.86
C ASP A 212 3.03 -1.06 -11.96
N ASP A 213 2.94 0.20 -11.58
CA ASP A 213 4.00 1.19 -11.51
C ASP A 213 3.78 2.17 -10.34
N VAL A 214 4.72 3.08 -10.13
CA VAL A 214 4.68 4.10 -9.07
C VAL A 214 3.45 5.00 -9.18
N HIS A 215 3.11 5.43 -10.39
CA HIS A 215 1.99 6.35 -10.62
C HIS A 215 0.66 5.67 -10.32
N LYS A 216 0.52 4.40 -10.69
CA LYS A 216 -0.68 3.59 -10.37
C LYS A 216 -0.81 3.34 -8.89
N ALA A 217 0.27 2.92 -8.22
CA ALA A 217 0.26 2.72 -6.76
C ALA A 217 -0.13 4.02 -6.04
N LYS A 218 0.48 5.15 -6.42
CA LYS A 218 0.20 6.47 -5.83
C LYS A 218 -1.24 6.89 -6.06
N THR A 219 -1.75 6.81 -7.29
CA THR A 219 -3.13 7.19 -7.63
C THR A 219 -4.15 6.35 -6.85
N GLN A 220 -3.93 5.04 -6.75
CA GLN A 220 -4.80 4.15 -5.98
C GLN A 220 -4.73 4.46 -4.49
N CYS A 221 -3.53 4.75 -3.95
CA CYS A 221 -3.36 5.12 -2.55
C CYS A 221 -4.07 6.43 -2.20
N GLU A 222 -3.97 7.47 -3.04
CA GLU A 222 -4.68 8.75 -2.87
C GLU A 222 -6.20 8.57 -2.96
N SER A 223 -6.66 7.79 -3.94
CA SER A 223 -8.08 7.51 -4.09
C SER A 223 -8.64 6.73 -2.89
N LEU A 224 -7.86 5.81 -2.36
CA LEU A 224 -8.27 5.00 -1.21
C LEU A 224 -8.33 5.84 0.07
N ASP A 225 -7.34 6.68 0.32
CA ASP A 225 -7.34 7.56 1.49
C ASP A 225 -8.52 8.54 1.47
N TYR A 226 -8.82 9.11 0.29
CA TYR A 226 -10.03 9.91 0.09
C TYR A 226 -11.30 9.12 0.43
N LEU A 227 -11.43 7.88 -0.06
CA LEU A 227 -12.59 7.04 0.22
C LEU A 227 -12.70 6.65 1.69
N PHE A 228 -11.59 6.41 2.39
CA PHE A 228 -11.60 6.15 3.82
C PHE A 228 -12.06 7.37 4.61
N GLN A 229 -11.54 8.56 4.30
CA GLN A 229 -12.00 9.81 4.92
C GLN A 229 -13.50 10.00 4.69
N LEU A 230 -13.95 9.86 3.45
CA LEU A 230 -15.36 10.01 3.10
C LEU A 230 -16.22 8.98 3.83
N ALA A 231 -15.81 7.72 3.90
CA ALA A 231 -16.53 6.67 4.61
C ALA A 231 -16.70 6.98 6.11
N VAL A 232 -15.66 7.55 6.76
CA VAL A 232 -15.74 8.01 8.15
C VAL A 232 -16.76 9.14 8.29
N GLU A 233 -16.74 10.12 7.41
CA GLU A 233 -17.70 11.24 7.44
C GLU A 233 -19.13 10.77 7.12
N MET A 234 -19.32 9.89 6.14
CA MET A 234 -20.61 9.27 5.85
C MET A 234 -21.19 8.58 7.08
N LYS A 235 -20.35 7.84 7.83
CA LYS A 235 -20.81 7.15 9.05
C LYS A 235 -21.27 8.12 10.13
N LYS A 236 -20.56 9.26 10.31
CA LYS A 236 -20.96 10.32 11.24
C LYS A 236 -22.33 10.93 10.88
N LEU A 237 -22.62 11.01 9.59
CA LEU A 237 -23.89 11.54 9.05
C LEU A 237 -25.00 10.47 8.98
N GLY A 238 -24.74 9.23 9.36
CA GLY A 238 -25.70 8.12 9.25
C GLY A 238 -25.93 7.63 7.82
N ILE A 239 -25.04 7.97 6.88
CA ILE A 239 -25.11 7.57 5.46
C ILE A 239 -24.46 6.18 5.30
N PRO A 240 -25.14 5.20 4.68
CA PRO A 240 -24.56 3.88 4.45
C PRO A 240 -23.47 3.92 3.37
N TRP A 241 -22.44 3.08 3.50
CA TRP A 241 -21.37 2.95 2.50
C TRP A 241 -21.83 2.23 1.22
N ILE A 242 -22.82 1.36 1.34
CA ILE A 242 -23.44 0.64 0.24
C ILE A 242 -24.87 1.11 0.12
N SER A 243 -25.26 1.52 -1.08
CA SER A 243 -26.62 1.97 -1.39
C SER A 243 -26.96 1.67 -2.84
N ASP A 244 -28.26 1.45 -3.10
CA ASP A 244 -28.79 1.40 -4.44
C ASP A 244 -29.21 2.83 -4.86
N ILE A 245 -28.65 3.29 -5.96
CA ILE A 245 -29.03 4.56 -6.58
C ILE A 245 -29.59 4.34 -7.99
N PRO A 246 -30.52 5.21 -8.47
CA PRO A 246 -31.03 5.09 -9.82
C PRO A 246 -29.93 5.24 -10.87
N ARG A 247 -29.89 4.33 -11.84
CA ARG A 247 -29.07 4.49 -13.05
C ARG A 247 -29.78 5.41 -14.02
N VAL A 248 -29.20 6.58 -14.27
CA VAL A 248 -29.79 7.59 -15.16
C VAL A 248 -29.40 7.43 -16.63
N ALA A 249 -28.39 6.62 -16.93
CA ALA A 249 -27.98 6.29 -18.28
C ALA A 249 -27.39 4.88 -18.34
N PRO A 250 -27.48 4.16 -19.47
CA PRO A 250 -26.78 2.89 -19.62
C PRO A 250 -25.27 3.13 -19.55
N ASP A 251 -24.55 2.20 -18.90
CA ASP A 251 -23.10 2.21 -18.93
C ASP A 251 -22.64 2.17 -20.40
N ARG A 252 -21.87 3.17 -20.82
CA ARG A 252 -21.22 3.13 -22.13
C ARG A 252 -20.09 2.12 -22.03
N ALA A 253 -20.15 1.08 -22.86
CA ALA A 253 -19.13 0.05 -22.98
C ALA A 253 -17.77 0.63 -23.45
#